data_2d65aab699334e2fcb59097487652a97
#
_entry.id   2d65aab699334e2fcb59097487652a97
#
_cell.length_a   1.000
_cell.length_b   1.000
_cell.length_c   1.000
_cell.angle_alpha   90.00
_cell.angle_beta   90.00
_cell.angle_gamma   90.00
#
_symmetry.space_group_name_H-M   'P 1'
#
loop_
_entity.id
_entity.type
_entity.pdbx_description
1 polymer ?
#
loop_
_entity_poly.entity_id
_entity_poly.type
_entity_poly.pdbx_seq_one_letter_code
_entity_poly.pdbx_strand_id
1 'polypeptide(L)'
;NTKGPLIKKMDAFLDSSVIGEADPLGMVPTASFMVSAALGDALASALMKRRNFSEVDYAQTHPAGQLGRNLLLVVNDVMHPPSNIAIVKLETTISDLVIEMTKYPLGVACIVEEGRLLGIITDGDLRRSLGKNRELLKMTASQIMNQKPLTISPTLSLGRALNKMESGAKQVSILPVINDQRNHLLGVLRLHDIYTPTSQ
;
A
#
# COMPACT_ATOMS: atom_id res chain seq x y z
N ASN A 1 -20.66 19.06 37.38
CA ASN A 1 -21.21 20.15 38.22
C ASN A 1 -20.61 21.49 37.81
N THR A 2 -21.38 22.25 37.03
CA THR A 2 -20.97 23.54 36.45
C THR A 2 -20.91 24.68 37.46
N LYS A 3 -21.24 24.44 38.74
CA LYS A 3 -21.23 25.43 39.83
C LYS A 3 -20.24 25.09 40.92
N GLY A 4 -19.35 24.12 40.70
CA GLY A 4 -18.35 23.68 41.69
C GLY A 4 -17.22 24.71 41.92
N PRO A 5 -16.57 24.71 43.09
CA PRO A 5 -15.54 25.68 43.42
C PRO A 5 -14.29 25.59 42.52
N LEU A 6 -14.06 24.45 41.88
CA LEU A 6 -12.95 24.26 40.96
C LEU A 6 -13.08 25.09 39.68
N ILE A 7 -14.29 25.35 39.18
CA ILE A 7 -14.50 26.14 37.95
C ILE A 7 -13.90 27.55 38.06
N LYS A 8 -13.98 28.15 39.25
CA LYS A 8 -13.41 29.48 39.50
C LYS A 8 -11.89 29.53 39.43
N LYS A 9 -11.23 28.35 39.40
CA LYS A 9 -9.76 28.22 39.35
C LYS A 9 -9.26 27.76 37.98
N MET A 10 -10.15 27.58 37.03
CA MET A 10 -9.82 27.09 35.68
C MET A 10 -9.82 28.25 34.69
N ASP A 11 -8.87 28.24 33.75
CA ASP A 11 -8.84 29.21 32.64
C ASP A 11 -9.90 28.93 31.58
N ALA A 12 -10.32 27.66 31.44
CA ALA A 12 -11.36 27.22 30.52
C ALA A 12 -12.11 26.02 31.10
N PHE A 13 -13.36 25.88 30.69
CA PHE A 13 -14.23 24.83 31.16
C PHE A 13 -15.13 24.35 29.99
N LEU A 14 -15.30 23.06 29.88
CA LEU A 14 -16.23 22.42 28.95
C LEU A 14 -17.26 21.63 29.74
N ASP A 15 -18.53 21.90 29.48
CA ASP A 15 -19.63 21.20 30.13
C ASP A 15 -19.87 19.83 29.47
N SER A 16 -19.64 18.76 30.22
CA SER A 16 -19.94 17.38 29.85
C SER A 16 -21.16 16.82 30.59
N SER A 17 -22.00 17.68 31.17
CA SER A 17 -23.17 17.23 31.90
C SER A 17 -24.18 16.57 30.96
N VAL A 18 -24.91 15.58 31.49
CA VAL A 18 -25.99 14.85 30.83
C VAL A 18 -27.26 14.96 31.66
N ILE A 19 -28.42 14.83 31.03
CA ILE A 19 -29.72 14.87 31.73
C ILE A 19 -29.90 13.64 32.62
N GLY A 20 -29.33 12.49 32.20
CA GLY A 20 -29.38 11.25 32.93
C GLY A 20 -28.53 10.18 32.24
N GLU A 21 -28.25 9.11 32.94
CA GLU A 21 -27.57 7.94 32.39
C GLU A 21 -28.58 7.05 31.63
N ALA A 22 -28.14 6.25 30.66
CA ALA A 22 -29.01 5.43 29.82
C ALA A 22 -29.30 4.05 30.42
N ASP A 23 -28.63 3.67 31.53
CA ASP A 23 -28.88 2.40 32.20
C ASP A 23 -30.20 2.43 32.99
N PRO A 24 -30.88 1.30 33.22
CA PRO A 24 -32.16 1.21 33.90
C PRO A 24 -32.16 1.74 35.33
N LEU A 25 -31.01 1.81 36.00
CA LEU A 25 -30.87 2.28 37.39
C LEU A 25 -30.37 3.72 37.46
N GLY A 26 -29.94 4.33 36.37
CA GLY A 26 -29.36 5.67 36.30
C GLY A 26 -28.04 5.80 37.07
N MET A 27 -27.32 4.72 37.28
CA MET A 27 -26.12 4.65 38.14
C MET A 27 -24.83 4.39 37.36
N VAL A 28 -24.93 3.66 36.24
CA VAL A 28 -23.77 3.28 35.45
C VAL A 28 -23.41 4.41 34.48
N PRO A 29 -22.13 4.89 34.45
CA PRO A 29 -21.71 5.92 33.53
C PRO A 29 -21.84 5.44 32.07
N THR A 30 -22.86 5.87 31.39
CA THR A 30 -23.18 5.55 29.98
C THR A 30 -23.15 6.81 29.14
N ALA A 31 -24.19 7.64 29.24
CA ALA A 31 -24.29 8.91 28.54
C ALA A 31 -23.16 9.88 28.95
N SER A 32 -22.86 9.98 30.23
CA SER A 32 -21.78 10.84 30.71
C SER A 32 -20.39 10.41 30.21
N PHE A 33 -20.15 9.11 30.09
CA PHE A 33 -18.92 8.56 29.51
C PHE A 33 -18.81 8.94 28.01
N MET A 34 -19.88 8.75 27.25
CA MET A 34 -19.91 9.06 25.83
C MET A 34 -19.67 10.54 25.55
N VAL A 35 -20.31 11.44 26.31
CA VAL A 35 -20.12 12.89 26.17
C VAL A 35 -18.68 13.28 26.51
N SER A 36 -18.10 12.72 27.58
CA SER A 36 -16.73 12.99 27.97
C SER A 36 -15.74 12.51 26.93
N ALA A 37 -15.93 11.31 26.36
CA ALA A 37 -15.13 10.78 25.27
C ALA A 37 -15.21 11.65 24.01
N ALA A 38 -16.44 12.04 23.61
CA ALA A 38 -16.65 12.90 22.45
C ALA A 38 -15.98 14.28 22.59
N LEU A 39 -16.02 14.87 23.79
CA LEU A 39 -15.30 16.13 24.09
C LEU A 39 -13.79 15.94 24.02
N GLY A 40 -13.26 14.82 24.50
CA GLY A 40 -11.85 14.47 24.38
C GLY A 40 -11.40 14.37 22.92
N ASP A 41 -12.17 13.67 22.11
CA ASP A 41 -11.90 13.53 20.66
C ASP A 41 -11.99 14.86 19.92
N ALA A 42 -12.99 15.69 20.25
CA ALA A 42 -13.12 17.03 19.69
C ALA A 42 -11.93 17.94 20.02
N LEU A 43 -11.44 17.89 21.26
CA LEU A 43 -10.24 18.61 21.67
C LEU A 43 -8.98 18.10 20.95
N ALA A 44 -8.80 16.78 20.86
CA ALA A 44 -7.69 16.17 20.13
C ALA A 44 -7.69 16.62 18.68
N SER A 45 -8.85 16.54 17.99
CA SER A 45 -9.01 16.98 16.60
C SER A 45 -8.71 18.48 16.43
N ALA A 46 -9.19 19.33 17.33
CA ALA A 46 -8.92 20.75 17.32
C ALA A 46 -7.41 21.07 17.51
N LEU A 47 -6.74 20.34 18.41
CA LEU A 47 -5.30 20.46 18.62
C LEU A 47 -4.50 19.98 17.42
N MET A 48 -4.88 18.88 16.80
CA MET A 48 -4.25 18.39 15.55
C MET A 48 -4.33 19.46 14.47
N LYS A 49 -5.52 20.04 14.26
CA LYS A 49 -5.70 21.13 13.29
C LYS A 49 -4.85 22.36 13.62
N ARG A 50 -4.84 22.78 14.88
CA ARG A 50 -4.07 23.96 15.32
C ARG A 50 -2.57 23.77 15.18
N ARG A 51 -2.06 22.56 15.35
CA ARG A 51 -0.65 22.20 15.24
C ARG A 51 -0.22 21.83 13.83
N ASN A 52 -1.12 21.88 12.85
CA ASN A 52 -0.90 21.36 11.50
C ASN A 52 -0.37 19.91 11.50
N PHE A 53 -0.89 19.08 12.44
CA PHE A 53 -0.47 17.70 12.60
C PHE A 53 -0.72 16.94 11.29
N SER A 54 0.36 16.40 10.73
CA SER A 54 0.38 15.76 9.42
C SER A 54 0.29 14.23 9.52
N GLU A 55 0.07 13.58 8.36
CA GLU A 55 0.16 12.12 8.24
C GLU A 55 1.56 11.61 8.63
N VAL A 56 2.61 12.39 8.37
CA VAL A 56 3.99 12.05 8.73
C VAL A 56 4.15 12.05 10.26
N ASP A 57 3.59 13.04 10.95
CA ASP A 57 3.63 13.10 12.42
C ASP A 57 2.87 11.90 13.03
N TYR A 58 1.73 11.52 12.42
CA TYR A 58 0.98 10.34 12.82
C TYR A 58 1.81 9.07 12.64
N ALA A 59 2.47 8.91 11.51
CA ALA A 59 3.32 7.76 11.21
C ALA A 59 4.49 7.64 12.20
N GLN A 60 5.10 8.76 12.60
CA GLN A 60 6.18 8.77 13.60
C GLN A 60 5.71 8.31 14.98
N THR A 61 4.46 8.59 15.34
CA THR A 61 3.88 8.13 16.61
C THR A 61 3.41 6.67 16.57
N HIS A 62 3.23 6.09 15.38
CA HIS A 62 2.78 4.72 15.16
C HIS A 62 3.65 3.95 14.13
N PRO A 63 4.98 3.88 14.32
CA PRO A 63 5.92 3.39 13.29
C PRO A 63 5.75 1.89 12.98
N ALA A 64 5.29 1.10 13.94
CA ALA A 64 5.12 -0.36 13.77
C ALA A 64 3.79 -0.74 13.08
N GLY A 65 2.85 0.19 12.93
CA GLY A 65 1.56 -0.07 12.28
C GLY A 65 1.65 -0.06 10.76
N GLN A 66 0.75 -0.78 10.09
CA GLN A 66 0.66 -0.78 8.61
C GLN A 66 0.51 0.63 8.04
N LEU A 67 -0.27 1.49 8.71
CA LEU A 67 -0.46 2.88 8.28
C LEU A 67 0.86 3.67 8.36
N GLY A 68 1.63 3.49 9.44
CA GLY A 68 2.95 4.10 9.59
C GLY A 68 3.90 3.66 8.48
N ARG A 69 3.99 2.36 8.21
CA ARG A 69 4.79 1.81 7.11
C ARG A 69 4.40 2.40 5.75
N ASN A 70 3.10 2.45 5.46
CA ASN A 70 2.59 2.95 4.18
C ASN A 70 2.92 4.42 3.93
N LEU A 71 3.08 5.20 4.99
CA LEU A 71 3.41 6.62 4.93
C LEU A 71 4.91 6.91 4.91
N LEU A 72 5.70 6.12 5.66
CA LEU A 72 7.14 6.35 5.85
C LEU A 72 8.00 5.66 4.79
N LEU A 73 7.63 4.45 4.36
CA LEU A 73 8.42 3.70 3.39
C LEU A 73 8.06 4.08 1.95
N VAL A 74 9.07 4.04 1.08
CA VAL A 74 8.92 4.18 -0.36
C VAL A 74 9.07 2.84 -1.07
N VAL A 75 8.65 2.78 -2.32
CA VAL A 75 8.73 1.58 -3.17
C VAL A 75 10.15 0.99 -3.19
N ASN A 76 11.18 1.83 -3.28
CA ASN A 76 12.58 1.41 -3.30
C ASN A 76 13.00 0.61 -2.06
N ASP A 77 12.36 0.83 -0.91
CA ASP A 77 12.73 0.18 0.35
C ASP A 77 12.26 -1.28 0.42
N VAL A 78 11.29 -1.67 -0.43
CA VAL A 78 10.65 -3.00 -0.37
C VAL A 78 10.59 -3.72 -1.72
N MET A 79 10.93 -3.06 -2.83
CA MET A 79 10.92 -3.69 -4.15
C MET A 79 11.98 -4.78 -4.28
N HIS A 80 11.72 -5.75 -5.12
CA HIS A 80 12.71 -6.74 -5.55
C HIS A 80 13.61 -6.13 -6.63
N PRO A 81 14.94 -6.10 -6.44
CA PRO A 81 15.88 -5.56 -7.43
C PRO A 81 16.00 -6.48 -8.66
N PRO A 82 16.58 -6.01 -9.78
CA PRO A 82 16.72 -6.78 -11.02
C PRO A 82 17.44 -8.13 -10.85
N SER A 83 18.35 -8.25 -9.88
CA SER A 83 19.04 -9.52 -9.55
C SER A 83 18.10 -10.61 -9.02
N ASN A 84 16.92 -10.24 -8.54
CA ASN A 84 16.00 -11.14 -7.84
C ASN A 84 14.67 -11.31 -8.59
N ILE A 85 14.63 -10.98 -9.88
CA ILE A 85 13.44 -11.10 -10.73
C ILE A 85 13.76 -11.79 -12.05
N ALA A 86 12.79 -12.47 -12.64
CA ALA A 86 12.93 -13.05 -13.96
C ALA A 86 13.02 -11.94 -15.02
N ILE A 87 14.15 -11.85 -15.71
CA ILE A 87 14.36 -10.93 -16.83
C ILE A 87 14.65 -11.74 -18.09
N VAL A 88 13.90 -11.49 -19.14
CA VAL A 88 13.99 -12.20 -20.42
C VAL A 88 14.01 -11.24 -21.61
N LYS A 89 14.37 -11.73 -22.80
CA LYS A 89 14.36 -10.98 -24.06
C LYS A 89 13.05 -11.22 -24.83
N LEU A 90 12.80 -10.41 -25.86
CA LEU A 90 11.62 -10.53 -26.73
C LEU A 90 11.48 -11.92 -27.38
N GLU A 91 12.58 -12.50 -27.79
CA GLU A 91 12.64 -13.78 -28.51
C GLU A 91 12.64 -15.01 -27.59
N THR A 92 12.74 -14.80 -26.28
CA THR A 92 12.73 -15.90 -25.30
C THR A 92 11.45 -16.71 -25.46
N THR A 93 11.59 -18.04 -25.57
CA THR A 93 10.42 -18.93 -25.66
C THR A 93 9.66 -18.94 -24.33
N ILE A 94 8.37 -19.22 -24.38
CA ILE A 94 7.57 -19.32 -23.15
C ILE A 94 8.04 -20.49 -22.29
N SER A 95 8.57 -21.56 -22.87
CA SER A 95 9.20 -22.66 -22.13
C SER A 95 10.37 -22.14 -21.28
N ASP A 96 11.29 -21.41 -21.88
CA ASP A 96 12.47 -20.86 -21.18
C ASP A 96 12.09 -19.78 -20.17
N LEU A 97 11.08 -18.96 -20.52
CA LEU A 97 10.55 -17.93 -19.61
C LEU A 97 9.97 -18.56 -18.35
N VAL A 98 9.21 -19.67 -18.45
CA VAL A 98 8.65 -20.37 -17.28
C VAL A 98 9.76 -20.95 -16.41
N ILE A 99 10.83 -21.49 -17.01
CA ILE A 99 12.01 -21.95 -16.28
C ILE A 99 12.64 -20.78 -15.51
N GLU A 100 12.78 -19.61 -16.14
CA GLU A 100 13.33 -18.43 -15.48
C GLU A 100 12.44 -17.93 -14.35
N MET A 101 11.12 -17.88 -14.54
CA MET A 101 10.17 -17.53 -13.48
C MET A 101 10.20 -18.51 -12.29
N THR A 102 10.57 -19.76 -12.51
CA THR A 102 10.71 -20.75 -11.44
C THR A 102 11.90 -20.45 -10.54
N LYS A 103 12.99 -19.90 -11.08
CA LYS A 103 14.15 -19.47 -10.28
C LYS A 103 13.82 -18.26 -9.40
N TYR A 104 12.93 -17.41 -9.88
CA TYR A 104 12.49 -16.18 -9.19
C TYR A 104 10.97 -16.22 -8.99
N PRO A 105 10.47 -16.85 -7.92
CA PRO A 105 9.04 -17.16 -7.74
C PRO A 105 8.20 -15.93 -7.36
N LEU A 106 8.31 -14.86 -8.11
CA LEU A 106 7.55 -13.62 -7.90
C LEU A 106 6.25 -13.56 -8.72
N GLY A 107 6.03 -14.55 -9.61
CA GLY A 107 4.84 -14.61 -10.46
C GLY A 107 4.87 -13.65 -11.65
N VAL A 108 6.04 -13.15 -12.04
CA VAL A 108 6.23 -12.21 -13.15
C VAL A 108 7.58 -12.42 -13.83
N ALA A 109 7.62 -12.26 -15.16
CA ALA A 109 8.83 -12.04 -15.93
C ALA A 109 8.77 -10.65 -16.57
N CYS A 110 9.87 -9.91 -16.51
CA CYS A 110 10.04 -8.64 -17.18
C CYS A 110 10.79 -8.83 -18.50
N ILE A 111 10.23 -8.31 -19.58
CA ILE A 111 10.86 -8.32 -20.89
C ILE A 111 11.66 -7.02 -21.02
N VAL A 112 12.98 -7.15 -21.15
CA VAL A 112 13.91 -6.02 -21.07
C VAL A 112 14.89 -6.06 -22.24
N GLU A 113 15.15 -4.89 -22.83
CA GLU A 113 16.18 -4.67 -23.83
C GLU A 113 17.00 -3.44 -23.46
N GLU A 114 18.32 -3.57 -23.42
CA GLU A 114 19.25 -2.49 -23.01
C GLU A 114 18.86 -1.80 -21.69
N GLY A 115 18.34 -2.58 -20.72
CA GLY A 115 17.87 -2.09 -19.43
C GLY A 115 16.46 -1.46 -19.47
N ARG A 116 15.84 -1.30 -20.63
CA ARG A 116 14.50 -0.70 -20.79
C ARG A 116 13.41 -1.77 -20.68
N LEU A 117 12.37 -1.48 -19.93
CA LEU A 117 11.20 -2.35 -19.85
C LEU A 117 10.38 -2.24 -21.12
N LEU A 118 10.18 -3.37 -21.80
CA LEU A 118 9.33 -3.49 -23.00
C LEU A 118 7.95 -4.05 -22.67
N GLY A 119 7.86 -4.86 -21.62
CA GLY A 119 6.60 -5.46 -21.19
C GLY A 119 6.80 -6.43 -20.04
N ILE A 120 5.71 -7.03 -19.61
CA ILE A 120 5.70 -8.08 -18.57
C ILE A 120 4.83 -9.25 -19.00
N ILE A 121 5.12 -10.41 -18.43
CA ILE A 121 4.26 -11.59 -18.47
C ILE A 121 4.07 -12.05 -17.03
N THR A 122 2.83 -12.18 -16.60
CA THR A 122 2.48 -12.68 -15.27
C THR A 122 1.97 -14.13 -15.34
N ASP A 123 1.92 -14.84 -14.20
CA ASP A 123 1.27 -16.15 -14.11
C ASP A 123 -0.16 -16.13 -14.63
N GLY A 124 -0.87 -15.02 -14.41
CA GLY A 124 -2.21 -14.81 -14.93
C GLY A 124 -2.26 -14.76 -16.46
N ASP A 125 -1.24 -14.15 -17.10
CA ASP A 125 -1.14 -14.07 -18.56
C ASP A 125 -0.86 -15.46 -19.15
N LEU A 126 0.07 -16.20 -18.54
CA LEU A 126 0.36 -17.58 -18.93
C LEU A 126 -0.88 -18.48 -18.85
N ARG A 127 -1.61 -18.44 -17.72
CA ARG A 127 -2.84 -19.23 -17.54
C ARG A 127 -3.92 -18.86 -18.58
N ARG A 128 -4.12 -17.58 -18.88
CA ARG A 128 -5.08 -17.16 -19.89
C ARG A 128 -4.67 -17.58 -21.30
N SER A 129 -3.38 -17.58 -21.60
CA SER A 129 -2.85 -17.97 -22.91
C SER A 129 -2.88 -19.48 -23.13
N LEU A 130 -2.68 -20.28 -22.06
CA LEU A 130 -2.83 -21.75 -22.11
C LEU A 130 -4.23 -22.19 -22.56
N GLY A 131 -5.27 -21.47 -22.12
CA GLY A 131 -6.65 -21.77 -22.51
C GLY A 131 -6.96 -21.48 -23.99
N LYS A 132 -6.10 -20.68 -24.66
CA LYS A 132 -6.31 -20.22 -26.04
C LYS A 132 -5.38 -20.87 -27.06
N ASN A 133 -4.17 -21.28 -26.66
CA ASN A 133 -3.12 -21.77 -27.56
C ASN A 133 -2.50 -23.07 -27.06
N ARG A 134 -2.71 -24.15 -27.80
CA ARG A 134 -2.11 -25.48 -27.50
C ARG A 134 -0.59 -25.50 -27.65
N GLU A 135 -0.01 -24.60 -28.43
CA GLU A 135 1.44 -24.51 -28.66
C GLU A 135 2.10 -23.35 -27.90
N LEU A 136 1.47 -22.86 -26.83
CA LEU A 136 1.95 -21.74 -26.04
C LEU A 136 3.46 -21.81 -25.70
N LEU A 137 3.97 -22.97 -25.34
CA LEU A 137 5.37 -23.16 -24.93
C LEU A 137 6.38 -22.84 -26.04
N LYS A 138 5.96 -22.93 -27.33
CA LYS A 138 6.79 -22.57 -28.49
C LYS A 138 6.72 -21.09 -28.86
N MET A 139 5.74 -20.37 -28.34
CA MET A 139 5.60 -18.94 -28.58
C MET A 139 6.72 -18.16 -27.91
N THR A 140 6.98 -16.96 -28.39
CA THR A 140 7.96 -16.03 -27.80
C THR A 140 7.29 -15.08 -26.82
N ALA A 141 8.09 -14.50 -25.93
CA ALA A 141 7.63 -13.52 -24.95
C ALA A 141 6.93 -12.32 -25.62
N SER A 142 7.46 -11.86 -26.76
CA SER A 142 6.89 -10.75 -27.55
C SER A 142 5.44 -10.98 -28.00
N GLN A 143 5.03 -12.24 -28.21
CA GLN A 143 3.70 -12.59 -28.72
C GLN A 143 2.60 -12.54 -27.66
N ILE A 144 2.96 -12.66 -26.36
CA ILE A 144 1.98 -12.73 -25.28
C ILE A 144 2.15 -11.67 -24.19
N MET A 145 3.26 -10.90 -24.20
CA MET A 145 3.53 -9.90 -23.19
C MET A 145 2.48 -8.79 -23.16
N ASN A 146 2.23 -8.25 -21.97
CA ASN A 146 1.58 -6.96 -21.82
C ASN A 146 2.62 -5.87 -22.09
N GLN A 147 2.48 -5.17 -23.22
CA GLN A 147 3.40 -4.11 -23.66
C GLN A 147 3.18 -2.77 -22.91
N LYS A 148 2.06 -2.62 -22.22
CA LYS A 148 1.72 -1.39 -21.47
C LYS A 148 1.35 -1.75 -20.04
N PRO A 149 2.28 -2.31 -19.25
CA PRO A 149 2.01 -2.60 -17.86
C PRO A 149 1.85 -1.29 -17.07
N LEU A 150 1.05 -1.34 -16.02
CA LEU A 150 1.05 -0.27 -15.04
C LEU A 150 2.40 -0.29 -14.32
N THR A 151 3.12 0.83 -14.35
CA THR A 151 4.45 0.98 -13.73
C THR A 151 4.42 1.98 -12.58
N ILE A 152 5.49 2.03 -11.79
CA ILE A 152 5.57 2.90 -10.62
C ILE A 152 6.99 3.46 -10.44
N SER A 153 7.08 4.67 -9.84
CA SER A 153 8.35 5.27 -9.47
C SER A 153 8.91 4.69 -8.17
N PRO A 154 10.22 4.52 -8.01
CA PRO A 154 10.86 4.01 -6.79
C PRO A 154 10.67 4.94 -5.58
N THR A 155 10.43 6.24 -5.81
CA THR A 155 10.27 7.26 -4.75
C THR A 155 8.85 7.42 -4.24
N LEU A 156 7.89 6.70 -4.83
CA LEU A 156 6.49 6.78 -4.40
C LEU A 156 6.31 6.07 -3.06
N SER A 157 5.49 6.62 -2.14
CA SER A 157 5.18 5.97 -0.86
C SER A 157 4.41 4.66 -1.06
N LEU A 158 4.57 3.70 -0.15
CA LEU A 158 3.87 2.42 -0.21
C LEU A 158 2.35 2.58 -0.21
N GLY A 159 1.81 3.55 0.52
CA GLY A 159 0.37 3.83 0.53
C GLY A 159 -0.16 4.27 -0.84
N ARG A 160 0.60 5.11 -1.56
CA ARG A 160 0.25 5.50 -2.94
C ARG A 160 0.43 4.34 -3.92
N ALA A 161 1.44 3.48 -3.70
CA ALA A 161 1.61 2.27 -4.49
C ALA A 161 0.43 1.32 -4.33
N LEU A 162 0.01 1.07 -3.08
CA LEU A 162 -1.17 0.27 -2.75
C LEU A 162 -2.43 0.80 -3.43
N ASN A 163 -2.68 2.09 -3.29
CA ASN A 163 -3.82 2.73 -3.96
C ASN A 163 -3.76 2.54 -5.49
N LYS A 164 -2.59 2.67 -6.10
CA LYS A 164 -2.42 2.45 -7.55
C LYS A 164 -2.69 1.00 -7.97
N MET A 165 -2.39 0.02 -7.11
CA MET A 165 -2.69 -1.40 -7.34
C MET A 165 -4.19 -1.71 -7.25
N GLU A 166 -4.92 -1.05 -6.35
CA GLU A 166 -6.31 -1.38 -5.98
C GLU A 166 -7.36 -0.50 -6.66
N SER A 167 -7.05 0.76 -6.98
CA SER A 167 -8.03 1.75 -7.46
C SER A 167 -8.36 1.68 -8.95
N GLY A 168 -7.69 0.82 -9.73
CA GLY A 168 -7.94 0.67 -11.17
C GLY A 168 -9.16 -0.19 -11.49
N ALA A 169 -9.67 -0.11 -12.73
CA ALA A 169 -10.72 -1.00 -13.25
C ALA A 169 -10.31 -2.49 -13.21
N LYS A 170 -9.00 -2.77 -13.20
CA LYS A 170 -8.41 -4.08 -12.91
C LYS A 170 -7.41 -3.90 -11.79
N GLN A 171 -7.65 -4.60 -10.70
CA GLN A 171 -6.67 -4.70 -9.63
C GLN A 171 -5.44 -5.46 -10.13
N VAL A 172 -4.26 -4.95 -9.79
CA VAL A 172 -2.98 -5.56 -10.13
C VAL A 172 -2.20 -5.90 -8.87
N SER A 173 -1.62 -7.08 -8.83
CA SER A 173 -0.83 -7.55 -7.68
C SER A 173 0.68 -7.30 -7.84
N ILE A 174 1.11 -6.84 -9.01
CA ILE A 174 2.53 -6.65 -9.36
C ILE A 174 2.67 -5.38 -10.17
N LEU A 175 3.64 -4.55 -9.81
CA LEU A 175 4.02 -3.33 -10.52
C LEU A 175 5.51 -3.36 -10.84
N PRO A 176 5.91 -3.28 -12.11
CA PRO A 176 7.29 -2.95 -12.47
C PRO A 176 7.65 -1.55 -11.95
N VAL A 177 8.82 -1.44 -11.36
CA VAL A 177 9.40 -0.19 -10.88
C VAL A 177 10.36 0.32 -11.93
N ILE A 178 10.15 1.53 -12.41
CA ILE A 178 10.96 2.11 -13.49
C ILE A 178 11.50 3.49 -13.11
N ASN A 179 12.59 3.86 -13.77
CA ASN A 179 13.00 5.25 -13.84
C ASN A 179 12.16 5.95 -14.91
N ASP A 180 11.34 6.91 -14.50
CA ASP A 180 10.38 7.62 -15.37
C ASP A 180 11.04 8.30 -16.58
N GLN A 181 12.30 8.76 -16.45
CA GLN A 181 13.00 9.46 -17.54
C GLN A 181 13.44 8.56 -18.68
N ARG A 182 13.74 7.29 -18.43
CA ARG A 182 14.36 6.38 -19.40
C ARG A 182 13.61 5.06 -19.59
N ASN A 183 12.53 4.85 -18.88
CA ASN A 183 11.81 3.56 -18.80
C ASN A 183 12.72 2.38 -18.41
N HIS A 184 13.81 2.64 -17.67
CA HIS A 184 14.71 1.61 -17.19
C HIS A 184 14.07 0.85 -16.05
N LEU A 185 14.12 -0.48 -16.11
CA LEU A 185 13.65 -1.36 -15.04
C LEU A 185 14.59 -1.27 -13.83
N LEU A 186 14.03 -0.87 -12.70
CA LEU A 186 14.73 -0.80 -11.41
C LEU A 186 14.35 -1.96 -10.48
N GLY A 187 13.21 -2.62 -10.73
CA GLY A 187 12.75 -3.72 -9.91
C GLY A 187 11.28 -4.05 -10.12
N VAL A 188 10.73 -4.81 -9.19
CA VAL A 188 9.31 -5.18 -9.15
C VAL A 188 8.80 -5.04 -7.72
N LEU A 189 7.62 -4.46 -7.56
CA LEU A 189 6.87 -4.41 -6.31
C LEU A 189 5.66 -5.34 -6.40
N ARG A 190 5.49 -6.22 -5.41
CA ARG A 190 4.28 -7.04 -5.27
C ARG A 190 3.38 -6.48 -4.17
N LEU A 191 2.08 -6.66 -4.32
CA LEU A 191 1.10 -6.28 -3.30
C LEU A 191 1.41 -6.93 -1.93
N HIS A 192 1.83 -8.20 -1.94
CA HIS A 192 2.19 -8.92 -0.74
C HIS A 192 3.35 -8.25 0.04
N ASP A 193 4.33 -7.69 -0.65
CA ASP A 193 5.51 -7.08 -0.03
C ASP A 193 5.17 -5.78 0.72
N ILE A 194 4.06 -5.12 0.34
CA ILE A 194 3.57 -3.93 1.04
C ILE A 194 3.08 -4.29 2.45
N TYR A 195 2.45 -5.47 2.60
CA TYR A 195 1.88 -5.93 3.88
C TYR A 195 2.87 -6.71 4.74
N THR A 196 3.90 -7.30 4.15
CA THR A 196 4.88 -8.10 4.88
C THR A 196 5.91 -7.20 5.56
N PRO A 197 6.14 -7.33 6.88
CA PRO A 197 7.26 -6.66 7.52
C PRO A 197 8.58 -7.06 6.82
N THR A 198 9.40 -6.08 6.45
CA THR A 198 10.78 -6.35 6.05
C THR A 198 11.47 -7.05 7.22
N SER A 199 11.75 -8.34 7.09
CA SER A 199 12.65 -9.04 8.02
C SER A 199 14.00 -8.32 7.95
N GLN A 200 14.39 -7.66 9.02
CA GLN A 200 15.75 -7.20 9.25
C GLN A 200 16.67 -8.40 9.45
#